data_9117beecb56ac1e2e35edb784709a806
#
_entry.id   9117beecb56ac1e2e35edb784709a806
#
_cell.length_a   1.000
_cell.length_b   1.000
_cell.length_c   1.000
_cell.angle_alpha   90.00
_cell.angle_beta   90.00
_cell.angle_gamma   90.00
#
_symmetry.space_group_name_H-M   'P 1'
#
loop_
_entity.id
_entity.type
_entity.pdbx_description
1 polymer ?
#
loop_
_entity_poly.entity_id
_entity_poly.type
_entity_poly.pdbx_seq_one_letter_code
_entity_poly.pdbx_strand_id
1 'polypeptide(L)'
;MGLCQGKVTQNEYAEIIAQAKNYIHNGGDLTEELTRKMEECAEKLEFEKAARYRDRIMAIRKIGDKQKVIFSKVENQDVLGFVATDNNSVCSMLIFRGGRLVDKQDYLLGEPGALDEMRREFIAQYYTTPDRIPPLVTVDGEVADQELLAGLLSDRLGRK
;
A
#
# COMPACT_ATOMS: atom_id res chain seq x y z
N MET A 1 8.01 -22.85 -5.39
CA MET A 1 8.88 -22.68 -4.22
C MET A 1 7.98 -22.64 -2.99
N GLY A 2 7.92 -23.71 -2.22
CA GLY A 2 7.07 -23.77 -1.04
C GLY A 2 7.88 -23.43 0.20
N LEU A 3 7.61 -22.31 0.82
CA LEU A 3 8.10 -21.99 2.18
C LEU A 3 7.76 -23.13 3.16
N CYS A 4 6.70 -23.89 2.89
CA CYS A 4 6.24 -25.06 3.65
C CYS A 4 7.10 -26.31 3.50
N GLN A 5 8.11 -26.33 2.62
CA GLN A 5 8.95 -27.52 2.39
C GLN A 5 10.19 -27.60 3.27
N GLY A 6 10.38 -26.66 4.23
CA GLY A 6 11.46 -26.71 5.20
C GLY A 6 12.88 -26.51 4.64
N LYS A 7 13.01 -26.09 3.37
CA LYS A 7 14.30 -25.91 2.68
C LYS A 7 14.85 -24.48 2.73
N VAL A 8 14.16 -23.58 3.44
CA VAL A 8 14.53 -22.16 3.54
C VAL A 8 15.10 -21.92 4.92
N THR A 9 16.27 -21.30 5.01
CA THR A 9 16.87 -20.91 6.28
C THR A 9 16.09 -19.78 6.93
N GLN A 10 16.22 -19.61 8.25
CA GLN A 10 15.55 -18.54 9.00
C GLN A 10 15.89 -17.15 8.47
N ASN A 11 17.14 -16.93 8.03
CA ASN A 11 17.60 -15.66 7.47
C ASN A 11 16.96 -15.39 6.09
N GLU A 12 16.94 -16.38 5.21
CA GLU A 12 16.28 -16.27 3.90
C GLU A 12 14.78 -16.01 4.06
N TYR A 13 14.14 -16.63 5.05
CA TYR A 13 12.72 -16.36 5.35
C TYR A 13 12.51 -14.92 5.82
N ALA A 14 13.34 -14.44 6.74
CA ALA A 14 13.25 -13.07 7.25
C ALA A 14 13.44 -12.02 6.12
N GLU A 15 14.38 -12.25 5.20
CA GLU A 15 14.58 -11.39 4.02
C GLU A 15 13.37 -11.37 3.10
N ILE A 16 12.77 -12.52 2.81
CA ILE A 16 11.56 -12.62 1.98
C ILE A 16 10.39 -11.86 2.60
N ILE A 17 10.21 -11.99 3.92
CA ILE A 17 9.15 -11.27 4.64
C ILE A 17 9.41 -9.76 4.66
N ALA A 18 10.66 -9.33 4.87
CA ALA A 18 11.03 -7.92 4.83
C ALA A 18 10.77 -7.30 3.45
N GLN A 19 11.12 -8.00 2.38
CA GLN A 19 10.85 -7.57 1.00
C GLN A 19 9.34 -7.49 0.71
N ALA A 20 8.56 -8.49 1.16
CA ALA A 20 7.12 -8.50 0.99
C ALA A 20 6.46 -7.33 1.74
N LYS A 21 6.87 -7.08 2.99
CA LYS A 21 6.40 -5.93 3.76
C LYS A 21 6.72 -4.61 3.08
N ASN A 22 7.95 -4.44 2.61
CA ASN A 22 8.37 -3.22 1.91
C ASN A 22 7.55 -2.99 0.64
N TYR A 23 7.29 -4.04 -0.14
CA TYR A 23 6.44 -3.96 -1.33
C TYR A 23 5.00 -3.54 -1.00
N ILE A 24 4.41 -4.11 0.04
CA ILE A 24 3.03 -3.80 0.46
C ILE A 24 2.92 -2.36 0.99
N HIS A 25 3.90 -1.90 1.77
CA HIS A 25 3.84 -0.57 2.38
C HIS A 25 4.21 0.57 1.44
N ASN A 26 5.21 0.36 0.61
CA ASN A 26 5.80 1.44 -0.17
C ASN A 26 5.48 1.36 -1.67
N GLY A 27 4.91 0.25 -2.16
CA GLY A 27 4.70 0.00 -3.59
C GLY A 27 6.00 0.09 -4.39
N GLY A 28 7.15 0.01 -3.69
CA GLY A 28 8.47 0.24 -4.25
C GLY A 28 8.78 -0.72 -5.40
N ASP A 29 9.55 -0.23 -6.35
CA ASP A 29 10.01 -1.06 -7.47
C ASP A 29 11.08 -2.05 -6.99
N LEU A 30 10.61 -3.17 -6.41
CA LEU A 30 11.44 -4.32 -6.07
C LEU A 30 12.24 -4.83 -7.27
N THR A 31 11.85 -4.46 -8.49
CA THR A 31 12.51 -4.93 -9.71
C THR A 31 13.90 -4.35 -9.84
N GLU A 32 14.13 -3.10 -9.42
CA GLU A 32 15.48 -2.48 -9.45
C GLU A 32 16.44 -3.18 -8.49
N GLU A 33 16.02 -3.41 -7.25
CA GLU A 33 16.85 -4.11 -6.26
C GLU A 33 17.17 -5.55 -6.68
N LEU A 34 16.15 -6.27 -7.19
CA LEU A 34 16.33 -7.64 -7.67
C LEU A 34 17.20 -7.69 -8.94
N THR A 35 17.12 -6.68 -9.81
CA THR A 35 17.96 -6.57 -11.00
C THR A 35 19.43 -6.40 -10.59
N ARG A 36 19.72 -5.50 -9.66
CA ARG A 36 21.08 -5.33 -9.12
C ARG A 36 21.63 -6.62 -8.51
N LYS A 37 20.83 -7.32 -7.70
CA LYS A 37 21.25 -8.62 -7.12
C LYS A 37 21.47 -9.70 -8.18
N MET A 38 20.68 -9.69 -9.24
CA MET A 38 20.84 -10.60 -10.37
C MET A 38 22.18 -10.35 -11.09
N GLU A 39 22.50 -9.09 -11.36
CA GLU A 39 23.74 -8.68 -12.01
C GLU A 39 24.97 -9.02 -11.14
N GLU A 40 24.93 -8.72 -9.84
CA GLU A 40 25.99 -9.09 -8.89
C GLU A 40 26.25 -10.61 -8.84
N CYS A 41 25.17 -11.42 -8.90
CA CYS A 41 25.31 -12.88 -8.95
C CYS A 41 25.88 -13.35 -10.30
N ALA A 42 25.50 -12.71 -11.40
CA ALA A 42 26.04 -13.03 -12.73
C ALA A 42 27.54 -12.73 -12.83
N GLU A 43 27.98 -11.57 -12.31
CA GLU A 43 29.40 -11.21 -12.23
C GLU A 43 30.24 -12.22 -11.42
N LYS A 44 29.64 -12.76 -10.35
CA LYS A 44 30.25 -13.82 -9.51
C LYS A 44 30.14 -15.22 -10.12
N LEU A 45 29.61 -15.36 -11.35
CA LEU A 45 29.34 -16.62 -12.04
C LEU A 45 28.37 -17.55 -11.28
N GLU A 46 27.55 -17.00 -10.37
CA GLU A 46 26.51 -17.72 -9.63
C GLU A 46 25.21 -17.78 -10.43
N PHE A 47 25.23 -18.41 -11.58
CA PHE A 47 24.14 -18.39 -12.56
C PHE A 47 22.82 -18.94 -12.07
N GLU A 48 22.82 -19.91 -11.17
CA GLU A 48 21.57 -20.45 -10.57
C GLU A 48 20.87 -19.41 -9.69
N LYS A 49 21.64 -18.62 -8.93
CA LYS A 49 21.08 -17.53 -8.11
C LYS A 49 20.57 -16.40 -9.00
N ALA A 50 21.34 -16.02 -10.02
CA ALA A 50 20.93 -15.01 -11.00
C ALA A 50 19.62 -15.42 -11.70
N ALA A 51 19.48 -16.66 -12.11
CA ALA A 51 18.24 -17.19 -12.71
C ALA A 51 17.03 -17.09 -11.76
N ARG A 52 17.21 -17.37 -10.45
CA ARG A 52 16.15 -17.21 -9.44
C ARG A 52 15.69 -15.74 -9.31
N TYR A 53 16.62 -14.79 -9.35
CA TYR A 53 16.28 -13.37 -9.33
C TYR A 53 15.55 -12.95 -10.59
N ARG A 54 16.01 -13.37 -11.78
CA ARG A 54 15.31 -13.15 -13.05
C ARG A 54 13.86 -13.63 -13.00
N ASP A 55 13.64 -14.85 -12.53
CA ASP A 55 12.30 -15.44 -12.47
C ASP A 55 11.38 -14.68 -11.49
N ARG A 56 11.94 -14.15 -10.39
CA ARG A 56 11.20 -13.26 -9.46
C ARG A 56 10.82 -11.94 -10.12
N ILE A 57 11.74 -11.31 -10.86
CA ILE A 57 11.48 -10.07 -11.61
C ILE A 57 10.36 -10.29 -12.62
N MET A 58 10.41 -11.39 -13.37
CA MET A 58 9.36 -11.73 -14.33
C MET A 58 8.00 -11.94 -13.67
N ALA A 59 7.95 -12.59 -12.52
CA ALA A 59 6.72 -12.78 -11.76
C ALA A 59 6.13 -11.45 -11.27
N ILE A 60 6.96 -10.54 -10.75
CA ILE A 60 6.53 -9.20 -10.30
C ILE A 60 6.00 -8.38 -11.48
N ARG A 61 6.70 -8.34 -12.61
CA ARG A 61 6.25 -7.63 -13.81
C ARG A 61 4.90 -8.15 -14.31
N LYS A 62 4.71 -9.47 -14.33
CA LYS A 62 3.43 -10.09 -14.72
C LYS A 62 2.26 -9.72 -13.82
N ILE A 63 2.51 -9.44 -12.54
CA ILE A 63 1.49 -8.92 -11.62
C ILE A 63 1.20 -7.45 -11.95
N GLY A 64 2.24 -6.65 -12.19
CA GLY A 64 2.13 -5.24 -12.57
C GLY A 64 1.37 -5.02 -13.88
N ASP A 65 1.57 -5.88 -14.89
CA ASP A 65 0.90 -5.78 -16.19
C ASP A 65 -0.63 -5.97 -16.13
N LYS A 66 -1.12 -6.59 -15.06
CA LYS A 66 -2.56 -6.74 -14.82
C LYS A 66 -3.20 -5.51 -14.18
N GLN A 67 -2.40 -4.56 -13.71
CA GLN A 67 -2.89 -3.38 -13.01
C GLN A 67 -3.26 -2.28 -13.99
N LYS A 68 -4.57 -1.97 -14.09
CA LYS A 68 -5.12 -1.01 -15.05
C LYS A 68 -5.15 0.44 -14.55
N VAL A 69 -5.00 0.66 -13.24
CA VAL A 69 -5.11 2.00 -12.63
C VAL A 69 -3.75 2.44 -12.11
N ILE A 70 -3.17 3.46 -12.73
CA ILE A 70 -1.87 4.04 -12.37
C ILE A 70 -2.05 5.55 -12.25
N PHE A 71 -1.62 6.12 -11.11
CA PHE A 71 -1.46 7.56 -10.93
C PHE A 71 0.00 7.95 -11.16
N SER A 72 0.26 8.74 -12.20
CA SER A 72 1.63 9.09 -12.60
C SER A 72 2.32 10.15 -11.73
N LYS A 73 1.57 10.86 -10.87
CA LYS A 73 2.10 12.02 -10.11
C LYS A 73 2.15 11.83 -8.60
N VAL A 74 1.43 10.86 -8.04
CA VAL A 74 1.36 10.65 -6.59
C VAL A 74 1.78 9.22 -6.28
N GLU A 75 2.89 9.07 -5.57
CA GLU A 75 3.46 7.75 -5.28
C GLU A 75 2.62 6.95 -4.29
N ASN A 76 2.22 7.57 -3.18
CA ASN A 76 1.44 6.92 -2.13
C ASN A 76 0.26 7.80 -1.75
N GLN A 77 -0.96 7.28 -1.97
CA GLN A 77 -2.19 7.96 -1.55
C GLN A 77 -3.28 6.94 -1.22
N ASP A 78 -4.19 7.35 -0.36
CA ASP A 78 -5.46 6.67 -0.15
C ASP A 78 -6.60 7.56 -0.66
N VAL A 79 -7.53 6.97 -1.42
CA VAL A 79 -8.70 7.67 -1.96
C VAL A 79 -9.93 7.10 -1.31
N LEU A 80 -10.71 7.96 -0.65
CA LEU A 80 -11.89 7.63 0.12
C LEU A 80 -13.14 8.16 -0.58
N GLY A 81 -14.10 7.28 -0.83
CA GLY A 81 -15.42 7.64 -1.34
C GLY A 81 -16.50 7.21 -0.36
N PHE A 82 -17.44 8.12 -0.04
CA PHE A 82 -18.52 7.89 0.92
C PHE A 82 -19.87 7.94 0.24
N VAL A 83 -20.71 6.98 0.56
CA VAL A 83 -22.11 6.93 0.10
C VAL A 83 -23.00 6.66 1.29
N ALA A 84 -24.03 7.47 1.45
CA ALA A 84 -25.11 7.23 2.41
C ALA A 84 -26.41 6.89 1.62
N THR A 85 -27.09 5.86 2.09
CA THR A 85 -28.45 5.47 1.65
C THR A 85 -29.42 5.66 2.83
N ASP A 86 -30.69 5.42 2.64
CA ASP A 86 -31.71 5.58 3.70
C ASP A 86 -31.43 4.71 4.95
N ASN A 87 -30.73 3.59 4.78
CA ASN A 87 -30.53 2.59 5.85
C ASN A 87 -29.08 2.39 6.27
N ASN A 88 -28.11 2.70 5.41
CA ASN A 88 -26.70 2.41 5.65
C ASN A 88 -25.78 3.43 5.02
N SER A 89 -24.59 3.52 5.56
CA SER A 89 -23.49 4.29 4.99
C SER A 89 -22.27 3.41 4.75
N VAL A 90 -21.56 3.66 3.67
CA VAL A 90 -20.40 2.88 3.23
C VAL A 90 -19.26 3.82 2.88
N CYS A 91 -18.05 3.46 3.30
CA CYS A 91 -16.82 4.05 2.80
C CYS A 91 -16.10 3.02 1.93
N SER A 92 -15.82 3.37 0.67
CA SER A 92 -14.90 2.63 -0.19
C SER A 92 -13.55 3.31 -0.19
N MET A 93 -12.49 2.58 0.15
CA MET A 93 -11.12 3.06 0.16
C MET A 93 -10.28 2.37 -0.90
N LEU A 94 -9.64 3.16 -1.75
CA LEU A 94 -8.66 2.71 -2.74
C LEU A 94 -7.26 3.08 -2.25
N ILE A 95 -6.39 2.08 -2.10
CA ILE A 95 -5.04 2.25 -1.57
C ILE A 95 -4.04 2.20 -2.72
N PHE A 96 -3.35 3.33 -2.94
CA PHE A 96 -2.30 3.45 -3.95
C PHE A 96 -0.93 3.50 -3.30
N ARG A 97 0.00 2.68 -3.80
CA ARG A 97 1.40 2.67 -3.39
C ARG A 97 2.29 2.61 -4.63
N GLY A 98 3.29 3.49 -4.72
CA GLY A 98 4.11 3.63 -5.92
C GLY A 98 3.29 3.99 -7.17
N GLY A 99 2.22 4.80 -7.02
CA GLY A 99 1.31 5.16 -8.11
C GLY A 99 0.38 4.04 -8.59
N ARG A 100 0.40 2.86 -7.97
CA ARG A 100 -0.42 1.70 -8.36
C ARG A 100 -1.49 1.41 -7.32
N LEU A 101 -2.69 1.03 -7.76
CA LEU A 101 -3.73 0.53 -6.88
C LEU A 101 -3.31 -0.84 -6.31
N VAL A 102 -3.03 -0.91 -5.02
CA VAL A 102 -2.60 -2.15 -4.34
C VAL A 102 -3.73 -2.85 -3.62
N ASP A 103 -4.75 -2.10 -3.17
CA ASP A 103 -5.88 -2.68 -2.45
C ASP A 103 -7.16 -1.83 -2.61
N LYS A 104 -8.32 -2.47 -2.45
CA LYS A 104 -9.62 -1.85 -2.30
C LYS A 104 -10.31 -2.45 -1.08
N GLN A 105 -10.77 -1.59 -0.18
CA GLN A 105 -11.47 -1.99 1.04
C GLN A 105 -12.80 -1.26 1.13
N ASP A 106 -13.84 -1.96 1.52
CA ASP A 106 -15.18 -1.40 1.74
C ASP A 106 -15.57 -1.54 3.23
N TYR A 107 -16.00 -0.43 3.83
CA TYR A 107 -16.37 -0.34 5.24
C TYR A 107 -17.83 0.05 5.38
N LEU A 108 -18.58 -0.79 6.11
CA LEU A 108 -19.94 -0.44 6.52
C LEU A 108 -19.86 0.45 7.76
N LEU A 109 -20.40 1.67 7.67
CA LEU A 109 -20.30 2.69 8.73
C LEU A 109 -21.54 2.75 9.64
N GLY A 110 -22.57 1.95 9.33
CA GLY A 110 -23.81 1.90 10.11
C GLY A 110 -24.87 2.89 9.63
N GLU A 111 -25.60 3.50 10.57
CA GLU A 111 -26.71 4.42 10.27
C GLU A 111 -26.24 5.65 9.49
N PRO A 112 -27.05 6.16 8.55
CA PRO A 112 -26.71 7.34 7.79
C PRO A 112 -26.68 8.60 8.68
N GLY A 113 -25.68 9.45 8.45
CA GLY A 113 -25.47 10.72 9.11
C GLY A 113 -25.00 11.79 8.14
N ALA A 114 -24.59 12.96 8.66
CA ALA A 114 -23.97 14.00 7.85
C ALA A 114 -22.65 13.49 7.27
N LEU A 115 -22.51 13.53 5.94
CA LEU A 115 -21.36 12.92 5.25
C LEU A 115 -20.01 13.55 5.63
N ASP A 116 -19.98 14.84 5.92
CA ASP A 116 -18.79 15.57 6.35
C ASP A 116 -18.31 15.10 7.74
N GLU A 117 -19.23 14.88 8.67
CA GLU A 117 -18.92 14.32 10.00
C GLU A 117 -18.49 12.86 9.89
N MET A 118 -19.17 12.07 9.07
CA MET A 118 -18.81 10.65 8.84
C MET A 118 -17.41 10.52 8.24
N ARG A 119 -17.04 11.39 7.30
CA ARG A 119 -15.69 11.44 6.74
C ARG A 119 -14.66 11.74 7.82
N ARG A 120 -14.90 12.76 8.63
CA ARG A 120 -14.03 13.13 9.74
C ARG A 120 -13.84 11.97 10.72
N GLU A 121 -14.93 11.35 11.13
CA GLU A 121 -14.92 10.28 12.13
C GLU A 121 -14.18 9.03 11.62
N PHE A 122 -14.47 8.61 10.39
CA PHE A 122 -13.80 7.49 9.76
C PHE A 122 -12.28 7.73 9.65
N ILE A 123 -11.86 8.90 9.15
CA ILE A 123 -10.45 9.24 8.97
C ILE A 123 -9.73 9.24 10.34
N ALA A 124 -10.33 9.85 11.37
CA ALA A 124 -9.76 9.92 12.71
C ALA A 124 -9.56 8.54 13.34
N GLN A 125 -10.51 7.62 13.11
CA GLN A 125 -10.49 6.25 13.63
C GLN A 125 -9.58 5.32 12.82
N TYR A 126 -9.53 5.47 11.49
CA TYR A 126 -8.74 4.60 10.64
C TYR A 126 -7.24 4.89 10.74
N TYR A 127 -6.84 6.15 10.68
CA TYR A 127 -5.44 6.58 10.72
C TYR A 127 -4.93 6.79 12.15
N THR A 128 -5.02 5.74 12.98
CA THR A 128 -4.60 5.80 14.39
C THR A 128 -3.10 5.65 14.59
N THR A 129 -2.43 4.97 13.66
CA THR A 129 -0.98 4.68 13.73
C THR A 129 -0.23 5.35 12.58
N PRO A 130 1.01 5.84 12.80
CA PRO A 130 1.83 6.50 11.77
C PRO A 130 2.00 5.64 10.50
N ASP A 131 2.17 4.34 10.65
CA ASP A 131 2.42 3.41 9.55
C ASP A 131 1.24 3.30 8.55
N ARG A 132 0.05 3.70 8.98
CA ARG A 132 -1.16 3.68 8.13
C ARG A 132 -1.39 4.98 7.38
N ILE A 133 -0.75 6.08 7.78
CA ILE A 133 -1.02 7.41 7.22
C ILE A 133 -0.17 7.60 5.96
N PRO A 134 -0.77 7.67 4.76
CA PRO A 134 -0.03 7.98 3.55
C PRO A 134 0.28 9.48 3.46
N PRO A 135 1.21 9.90 2.57
CA PRO A 135 1.50 11.31 2.34
C PRO A 135 0.29 12.13 1.85
N LEU A 136 -0.68 11.47 1.21
CA LEU A 136 -1.89 12.10 0.70
C LEU A 136 -3.12 11.23 0.97
N VAL A 137 -4.15 11.86 1.54
CA VAL A 137 -5.50 11.29 1.66
C VAL A 137 -6.44 12.16 0.84
N THR A 138 -7.08 11.58 -0.16
CA THR A 138 -8.06 12.24 -1.01
C THR A 138 -9.47 11.78 -0.63
N VAL A 139 -10.40 12.71 -0.50
CA VAL A 139 -11.77 12.45 -0.09
C VAL A 139 -12.74 13.02 -1.13
N ASP A 140 -13.87 12.39 -1.31
CA ASP A 140 -14.89 12.72 -2.32
C ASP A 140 -15.72 13.98 -2.00
N GLY A 141 -15.52 14.62 -0.85
CA GLY A 141 -16.27 15.81 -0.47
C GLY A 141 -15.70 16.51 0.77
N GLU A 142 -16.47 17.46 1.30
CA GLU A 142 -16.09 18.22 2.48
C GLU A 142 -15.95 17.33 3.71
N VAL A 143 -15.00 17.67 4.57
CA VAL A 143 -14.72 16.99 5.84
C VAL A 143 -14.89 17.99 6.98
N ALA A 144 -15.71 17.65 7.97
CA ALA A 144 -15.86 18.49 9.16
C ALA A 144 -14.50 18.65 9.88
N ASP A 145 -14.19 19.87 10.31
CA ASP A 145 -12.95 20.22 11.02
C ASP A 145 -11.67 19.77 10.26
N GLN A 146 -11.65 19.91 8.93
CA GLN A 146 -10.58 19.42 8.06
C GLN A 146 -9.19 19.88 8.50
N GLU A 147 -9.01 21.14 8.89
CA GLU A 147 -7.71 21.67 9.32
C GLU A 147 -7.22 21.01 10.61
N LEU A 148 -8.11 20.83 11.58
CA LEU A 148 -7.83 20.15 12.85
C LEU A 148 -7.43 18.70 12.61
N LEU A 149 -8.15 18.00 11.72
CA LEU A 149 -7.87 16.63 11.37
C LEU A 149 -6.52 16.49 10.65
N ALA A 150 -6.23 17.37 9.71
CA ALA A 150 -4.94 17.41 9.01
C ALA A 150 -3.77 17.66 9.97
N GLY A 151 -3.92 18.58 10.93
CA GLY A 151 -2.95 18.82 11.99
C GLY A 151 -2.70 17.58 12.84
N LEU A 152 -3.76 16.92 13.30
CA LEU A 152 -3.68 15.69 14.10
C LEU A 152 -2.97 14.54 13.35
N LEU A 153 -3.24 14.38 12.06
CA LEU A 153 -2.57 13.35 11.24
C LEU A 153 -1.09 13.69 11.01
N SER A 154 -0.77 14.96 10.79
CA SER A 154 0.61 15.44 10.63
C SER A 154 1.43 15.25 11.91
N ASP A 155 0.86 15.54 13.07
CA ASP A 155 1.49 15.31 14.37
C ASP A 155 1.75 13.82 14.61
N ARG A 156 0.80 12.95 14.27
CA ARG A 156 0.98 11.49 14.35
C ARG A 156 2.10 10.98 13.45
N LEU A 157 2.30 11.60 12.27
CA LEU A 157 3.40 11.29 11.37
C LEU A 157 4.77 11.81 11.86
N GLY A 158 4.81 12.67 12.87
CA GLY A 158 6.02 13.36 13.31
C GLY A 158 6.56 14.34 12.26
N ARG A 159 5.75 14.76 11.30
CA ARG A 159 6.07 15.78 10.29
C ARG A 159 5.40 17.09 10.70
N LYS A 160 6.22 18.13 10.85
CA LYS A 160 5.76 19.52 10.95
C LYS A 160 5.56 20.09 9.56
#